data_3822ded539d50fc70dce5fb62c24d57e
#
_entry.id   3822ded539d50fc70dce5fb62c24d57e
#
_cell.length_a   1.000
_cell.length_b   1.000
_cell.length_c   1.000
_cell.angle_alpha   90.00
_cell.angle_beta   90.00
_cell.angle_gamma   90.00
#
_symmetry.space_group_name_H-M   'P 1'
#
loop_
_entity.id
_entity.type
_entity.pdbx_description
1 polymer ?
#
loop_
_entity_poly.entity_id
_entity_poly.type
_entity_poly.pdbx_seq_one_letter_code
_entity_poly.pdbx_strand_id
1 'polypeptide(L)'
;MLKGKILRGLNKILLLSLVLFLLSAVQFPVNTLSATEQNKEITIDISYGYGNIAKGGRYLPIHVYYKNFTNEDFAGKVSIEFNEADNKKYAYEYNVNLEQKKSYLADYYIRISNEVNKIVVVLKDENKKTIIEKEVSLNMEANRSKIMVGLLSDSQNKLDYFDDVAINFGLLNLNTVNLAAGSFPKSSAGLEQLDMIIISNYRIRDLSTEQSMALMNWVKQGGVLVMGTGRRADDTIGRYAPELLEDIYDSPEMKTLNFTFNNESKSIDLYSTSINMHGGNVLLSDGDFPLITSVNKQKGLIAVAGFDFCDLNDFAAENTQFARYIISTVLGDERIETFSKQSEISDDTFQNIEPILNSSETNKLPPMTVYTLIFIAYVLLIGPISFI
;
A
#
# COMPACT_ATOMS: atom_id res chain seq x y z
N MET A 1 59.25 -8.87 -57.26
CA MET A 1 57.85 -8.85 -56.79
C MET A 1 57.67 -9.15 -55.26
N LEU A 2 58.70 -9.64 -54.54
CA LEU A 2 58.60 -10.01 -53.10
C LEU A 2 58.73 -8.80 -52.11
N LYS A 3 59.53 -7.77 -52.41
CA LYS A 3 59.79 -6.64 -51.54
C LYS A 3 58.53 -5.75 -51.23
N GLY A 4 57.63 -5.67 -52.25
CA GLY A 4 56.40 -4.83 -52.04
C GLY A 4 55.32 -5.47 -51.16
N LYS A 5 55.28 -6.80 -51.03
CA LYS A 5 54.34 -7.51 -50.17
C LYS A 5 54.74 -7.45 -48.68
N ILE A 6 56.08 -7.51 -48.44
CA ILE A 6 56.63 -7.45 -47.09
C ILE A 6 56.41 -6.02 -46.46
N LEU A 7 56.62 -4.95 -47.28
CA LEU A 7 56.41 -3.57 -46.80
C LEU A 7 54.94 -3.27 -46.49
N ARG A 8 54.01 -3.84 -47.28
CA ARG A 8 52.54 -3.68 -46.99
C ARG A 8 52.10 -4.46 -45.75
N GLY A 9 52.76 -5.60 -45.46
CA GLY A 9 52.51 -6.35 -44.22
C GLY A 9 53.00 -5.61 -43.00
N LEU A 10 54.21 -5.02 -43.06
CA LEU A 10 54.80 -4.25 -41.95
C LEU A 10 53.97 -3.00 -41.60
N ASN A 11 53.50 -2.28 -42.63
CA ASN A 11 52.63 -1.09 -42.39
C ASN A 11 51.28 -1.45 -41.76
N LYS A 12 50.70 -2.61 -42.10
CA LYS A 12 49.47 -3.07 -41.45
C LYS A 12 49.68 -3.46 -39.98
N ILE A 13 50.79 -4.10 -39.66
CA ILE A 13 51.17 -4.46 -38.29
C ILE A 13 51.45 -3.20 -37.48
N LEU A 14 52.15 -2.22 -38.06
CA LEU A 14 52.42 -0.94 -37.40
C LEU A 14 51.15 -0.13 -37.17
N LEU A 15 50.21 -0.14 -38.13
CA LEU A 15 48.92 0.52 -37.98
C LEU A 15 48.06 -0.17 -36.92
N LEU A 16 48.09 -1.49 -36.83
CA LEU A 16 47.35 -2.25 -35.82
C LEU A 16 47.90 -2.04 -34.42
N SER A 17 49.26 -1.95 -34.28
CA SER A 17 49.89 -1.65 -32.99
C SER A 17 49.63 -0.21 -32.53
N LEU A 18 49.55 0.76 -33.46
CA LEU A 18 49.19 2.14 -33.16
C LEU A 18 47.75 2.29 -32.69
N VAL A 19 46.82 1.55 -33.30
CA VAL A 19 45.39 1.51 -32.89
C VAL A 19 45.25 0.86 -31.51
N LEU A 20 45.97 -0.22 -31.23
CA LEU A 20 45.99 -0.86 -29.90
C LEU A 20 46.58 0.08 -28.84
N PHE A 21 47.63 0.85 -29.18
CA PHE A 21 48.25 1.80 -28.27
C PHE A 21 47.33 3.00 -27.99
N LEU A 22 46.59 3.47 -29.00
CA LEU A 22 45.57 4.53 -28.82
C LEU A 22 44.37 4.04 -28.02
N LEU A 23 43.97 2.78 -28.12
CA LEU A 23 42.90 2.18 -27.29
C LEU A 23 43.33 2.00 -25.82
N SER A 24 44.62 1.77 -25.57
CA SER A 24 45.14 1.66 -24.19
C SER A 24 45.35 3.04 -23.50
N ALA A 25 45.37 4.14 -24.28
CA ALA A 25 45.53 5.50 -23.78
C ALA A 25 44.19 6.17 -23.37
N VAL A 26 43.04 5.55 -23.70
CA VAL A 26 41.74 5.95 -23.18
C VAL A 26 41.59 5.34 -21.77
N GLN A 27 42.35 5.84 -20.83
CA GLN A 27 42.02 5.72 -19.42
C GLN A 27 40.75 6.59 -19.22
N PHE A 28 39.60 5.95 -19.27
CA PHE A 28 38.44 6.56 -18.60
C PHE A 28 38.87 6.82 -17.17
N PRO A 29 38.78 8.05 -16.67
CA PRO A 29 38.87 8.25 -15.23
C PRO A 29 37.72 7.44 -14.66
N VAL A 30 38.02 6.26 -14.16
CA VAL A 30 37.18 5.64 -13.16
C VAL A 30 37.28 6.65 -12.02
N ASN A 31 36.33 7.58 -11.98
CA ASN A 31 35.99 8.24 -10.76
C ASN A 31 35.57 7.11 -9.82
N THR A 32 36.52 6.46 -9.19
CA THR A 32 36.29 5.90 -7.89
C THR A 32 35.83 7.11 -7.06
N LEU A 33 34.51 7.30 -7.01
CA LEU A 33 33.91 7.85 -5.82
C LEU A 33 34.46 6.94 -4.70
N SER A 34 35.60 7.33 -4.15
CA SER A 34 35.92 7.01 -2.78
C SER A 34 34.76 7.63 -2.02
N ALA A 35 33.68 6.86 -1.85
CA ALA A 35 32.88 6.98 -0.67
C ALA A 35 33.90 6.83 0.45
N THR A 36 34.36 7.97 0.96
CA THR A 36 34.91 8.02 2.30
C THR A 36 33.80 7.39 3.10
N GLU A 37 33.94 6.11 3.43
CA GLU A 37 33.20 5.51 4.52
C GLU A 37 33.62 6.32 5.74
N GLN A 38 32.95 7.47 5.91
CA GLN A 38 32.81 7.99 7.25
C GLN A 38 32.23 6.82 8.01
N ASN A 39 32.97 6.28 8.96
CA ASN A 39 32.49 5.38 9.99
C ASN A 39 31.29 6.09 10.64
N LYS A 40 30.13 5.98 9.98
CA LYS A 40 28.88 6.48 10.53
C LYS A 40 28.56 5.53 11.67
N GLU A 41 28.69 6.04 12.88
CA GLU A 41 28.42 5.29 14.10
C GLU A 41 26.98 4.78 14.14
N ILE A 42 26.05 5.52 13.51
CA ILE A 42 24.62 5.13 13.30
C ILE A 42 24.30 5.30 11.81
N THR A 43 23.55 4.33 11.26
CA THR A 43 23.02 4.41 9.89
C THR A 43 21.51 4.19 9.87
N ILE A 44 20.84 4.76 8.87
CA ILE A 44 19.43 4.52 8.59
C ILE A 44 19.23 4.12 7.14
N ASP A 45 18.38 3.11 6.91
CA ASP A 45 17.83 2.77 5.60
C ASP A 45 16.31 2.99 5.65
N ILE A 46 15.76 3.56 4.58
CA ILE A 46 14.36 4.01 4.55
C ILE A 46 13.68 3.40 3.35
N SER A 47 12.52 2.79 3.60
CA SER A 47 11.56 2.42 2.57
C SER A 47 10.18 2.90 2.98
N TYR A 48 9.23 2.93 2.04
CA TYR A 48 7.90 3.46 2.31
C TYR A 48 6.83 2.73 1.52
N GLY A 49 5.60 2.83 1.98
CA GLY A 49 4.44 2.26 1.32
C GLY A 49 4.58 0.77 1.05
N TYR A 50 4.01 0.34 -0.04
CA TYR A 50 4.14 -1.01 -0.57
C TYR A 50 4.84 -0.94 -1.93
N GLY A 51 6.02 -1.57 -2.04
CA GLY A 51 6.85 -1.50 -3.24
C GLY A 51 7.37 -0.09 -3.57
N ASN A 52 7.53 0.77 -2.56
CA ASN A 52 7.89 2.19 -2.70
C ASN A 52 6.89 2.99 -3.56
N ILE A 53 5.61 2.64 -3.46
CA ILE A 53 4.51 3.40 -4.05
C ILE A 53 3.79 4.14 -2.92
N ALA A 54 3.38 5.39 -3.17
CA ALA A 54 2.63 6.20 -2.23
C ALA A 54 1.36 6.76 -2.90
N LYS A 55 0.22 6.67 -2.19
CA LYS A 55 -1.05 7.31 -2.54
C LYS A 55 -1.31 8.45 -1.58
N GLY A 56 -1.57 9.64 -2.09
CA GLY A 56 -1.91 10.79 -1.26
C GLY A 56 -3.32 10.70 -0.66
N GLY A 57 -3.58 11.52 0.36
CA GLY A 57 -4.83 11.52 1.11
C GLY A 57 -4.98 10.37 2.12
N ARG A 58 -3.98 9.51 2.23
CA ARG A 58 -3.94 8.31 3.08
C ARG A 58 -2.71 8.33 3.99
N TYR A 59 -2.74 7.51 5.04
CA TYR A 59 -1.52 7.28 5.81
C TYR A 59 -0.51 6.47 4.99
N LEU A 60 0.73 6.98 4.94
CA LEU A 60 1.87 6.33 4.31
C LEU A 60 2.74 5.69 5.41
N PRO A 61 2.93 4.37 5.41
CA PRO A 61 3.92 3.75 6.27
C PRO A 61 5.33 4.09 5.78
N ILE A 62 6.17 4.51 6.72
CA ILE A 62 7.61 4.76 6.53
C ILE A 62 8.35 3.76 7.40
N HIS A 63 9.11 2.88 6.76
CA HIS A 63 9.91 1.86 7.41
C HIS A 63 11.32 2.36 7.54
N VAL A 64 11.81 2.56 8.75
CA VAL A 64 13.18 3.01 9.01
C VAL A 64 13.95 1.89 9.70
N TYR A 65 14.96 1.41 9.02
CA TYR A 65 15.88 0.41 9.55
C TYR A 65 17.13 1.10 10.10
N TYR A 66 17.27 1.08 11.42
CA TYR A 66 18.39 1.65 12.14
C TYR A 66 19.46 0.61 12.41
N LYS A 67 20.73 1.01 12.29
CA LYS A 67 21.90 0.23 12.75
C LYS A 67 22.74 1.12 13.63
N ASN A 68 22.85 0.77 14.89
CA ASN A 68 23.76 1.43 15.82
C ASN A 68 25.06 0.59 15.91
N PHE A 69 26.13 1.12 15.32
CA PHE A 69 27.45 0.49 15.35
C PHE A 69 28.31 0.94 16.54
N THR A 70 27.82 1.88 17.36
CA THR A 70 28.55 2.43 18.50
C THR A 70 28.58 1.44 19.67
N ASN A 71 29.43 1.70 20.66
CA ASN A 71 29.46 0.96 21.92
C ASN A 71 28.56 1.58 23.00
N GLU A 72 27.68 2.53 22.61
CA GLU A 72 26.80 3.25 23.50
C GLU A 72 25.35 3.17 22.98
N ASP A 73 24.40 3.18 23.89
CA ASP A 73 23.00 3.31 23.54
C ASP A 73 22.74 4.72 23.04
N PHE A 74 21.88 4.86 22.05
CA PHE A 74 21.47 6.15 21.51
C PHE A 74 20.02 6.43 21.89
N ALA A 75 19.78 7.59 22.47
CA ALA A 75 18.44 8.13 22.68
C ALA A 75 18.29 9.45 21.90
N GLY A 76 17.13 9.63 21.29
CA GLY A 76 16.89 10.82 20.47
C GLY A 76 15.50 10.82 19.85
N LYS A 77 15.37 11.57 18.76
CA LYS A 77 14.13 11.68 17.99
C LYS A 77 14.40 11.49 16.50
N VAL A 78 13.46 10.84 15.82
CA VAL A 78 13.32 10.90 14.37
C VAL A 78 12.22 11.89 14.02
N SER A 79 12.49 12.79 13.09
CA SER A 79 11.54 13.72 12.50
C SER A 79 11.36 13.36 11.03
N ILE A 80 10.13 13.17 10.58
CA ILE A 80 9.78 12.96 9.17
C ILE A 80 9.12 14.26 8.70
N GLU A 81 9.82 14.98 7.85
CA GLU A 81 9.49 16.35 7.45
C GLU A 81 9.13 16.40 5.96
N PHE A 82 8.14 17.20 5.59
CA PHE A 82 7.76 17.46 4.20
C PHE A 82 7.08 18.82 4.06
N ASN A 83 7.00 19.30 2.83
CA ASN A 83 6.26 20.51 2.49
C ASN A 83 5.01 20.15 1.70
N GLU A 84 3.90 20.78 2.02
CA GLU A 84 2.68 20.78 1.21
C GLU A 84 2.76 21.92 0.16
N ALA A 85 1.81 21.93 -0.80
CA ALA A 85 1.77 22.90 -1.92
C ALA A 85 1.79 24.36 -1.49
N ASP A 86 1.20 24.67 -0.34
CA ASP A 86 1.20 26.02 0.22
C ASP A 86 2.51 26.42 0.92
N ASN A 87 3.59 25.65 0.71
CA ASN A 87 4.89 25.76 1.38
C ASN A 87 4.82 25.63 2.90
N LYS A 88 3.74 25.11 3.45
CA LYS A 88 3.70 24.76 4.87
C LYS A 88 4.55 23.52 5.12
N LYS A 89 5.46 23.65 6.07
CA LYS A 89 6.30 22.55 6.52
C LYS A 89 5.59 21.77 7.63
N TYR A 90 5.45 20.47 7.43
CA TYR A 90 4.95 19.51 8.41
C TYR A 90 6.09 18.64 8.93
N ALA A 91 5.99 18.23 10.18
CA ALA A 91 6.93 17.33 10.81
C ALA A 91 6.20 16.36 11.75
N TYR A 92 6.46 15.07 11.57
CA TYR A 92 6.03 14.03 12.50
C TYR A 92 7.25 13.60 13.32
N GLU A 93 7.21 13.80 14.63
CA GLU A 93 8.32 13.46 15.53
C GLU A 93 8.02 12.25 16.39
N TYR A 94 8.98 11.32 16.48
CA TYR A 94 8.88 10.10 17.28
C TYR A 94 10.16 9.93 18.09
N ASN A 95 10.03 9.39 19.30
CA ASN A 95 11.19 9.04 20.12
C ASN A 95 11.85 7.77 19.57
N VAL A 96 13.17 7.73 19.60
CA VAL A 96 14.00 6.61 19.13
C VAL A 96 14.99 6.26 20.19
N ASN A 97 15.06 4.97 20.57
CA ASN A 97 16.04 4.40 21.45
C ASN A 97 16.71 3.23 20.71
N LEU A 98 18.00 3.32 20.49
CA LEU A 98 18.78 2.30 19.77
C LEU A 98 19.83 1.73 20.69
N GLU A 99 19.70 0.46 21.04
CA GLU A 99 20.71 -0.23 21.83
C GLU A 99 22.04 -0.34 21.06
N GLN A 100 23.13 -0.31 21.79
CA GLN A 100 24.48 -0.46 21.22
C GLN A 100 24.60 -1.77 20.42
N LYS A 101 25.31 -1.72 19.28
CA LYS A 101 25.61 -2.88 18.43
C LYS A 101 24.36 -3.63 17.92
N LYS A 102 23.18 -3.00 17.97
CA LYS A 102 21.93 -3.61 17.50
C LYS A 102 21.33 -2.89 16.29
N SER A 103 20.49 -3.65 15.60
CA SER A 103 19.65 -3.13 14.53
C SER A 103 18.20 -3.14 14.97
N TYR A 104 17.44 -2.16 14.50
CA TYR A 104 16.05 -1.96 14.86
C TYR A 104 15.25 -1.51 13.65
N LEU A 105 14.08 -2.12 13.40
CA LEU A 105 13.12 -1.68 12.41
C LEU A 105 11.96 -0.97 13.11
N ALA A 106 11.68 0.25 12.69
CA ALA A 106 10.53 1.02 13.17
C ALA A 106 9.61 1.39 12.01
N ASP A 107 8.30 1.30 12.27
CA ASP A 107 7.25 1.71 11.35
C ASP A 107 6.63 3.02 11.86
N TYR A 108 6.64 4.03 10.99
CA TYR A 108 6.01 5.32 11.25
C TYR A 108 4.89 5.54 10.23
N TYR A 109 3.85 6.24 10.64
CA TYR A 109 2.70 6.50 9.77
C TYR A 109 2.50 8.00 9.67
N ILE A 110 2.64 8.53 8.45
CA ILE A 110 2.44 9.95 8.17
C ILE A 110 1.32 10.12 7.15
N ARG A 111 0.49 11.13 7.32
CA ARG A 111 -0.53 11.46 6.34
C ARG A 111 0.02 12.51 5.39
N ILE A 112 -0.02 12.23 4.09
CA ILE A 112 0.48 13.11 3.03
C ILE A 112 -0.61 13.43 2.03
N SER A 113 -0.54 14.60 1.39
CA SER A 113 -1.37 14.94 0.24
C SER A 113 -0.80 14.38 -1.07
N ASN A 114 -1.52 14.55 -2.17
CA ASN A 114 -1.04 14.15 -3.50
C ASN A 114 0.15 14.99 -4.01
N GLU A 115 0.44 16.11 -3.38
CA GLU A 115 1.43 17.09 -3.82
C GLU A 115 2.81 16.86 -3.19
N VAL A 116 2.86 16.04 -2.14
CA VAL A 116 4.11 15.69 -1.46
C VAL A 116 4.89 14.67 -2.28
N ASN A 117 5.95 15.11 -2.94
CA ASN A 117 6.81 14.26 -3.78
C ASN A 117 8.11 13.83 -3.11
N LYS A 118 8.39 14.34 -1.91
CA LYS A 118 9.56 13.98 -1.13
C LYS A 118 9.34 14.19 0.37
N ILE A 119 10.05 13.41 1.15
CA ILE A 119 10.15 13.56 2.61
C ILE A 119 11.61 13.66 3.02
N VAL A 120 11.87 14.28 4.15
CA VAL A 120 13.19 14.32 4.77
C VAL A 120 13.11 13.63 6.12
N VAL A 121 13.89 12.58 6.31
CA VAL A 121 13.98 11.85 7.59
C VAL A 121 15.23 12.34 8.32
N VAL A 122 15.02 12.93 9.50
CA VAL A 122 16.08 13.55 10.31
C VAL A 122 16.17 12.83 11.65
N LEU A 123 17.33 12.26 11.96
CA LEU A 123 17.63 11.70 13.29
C LEU A 123 18.38 12.75 14.11
N LYS A 124 17.84 13.10 15.28
CA LYS A 124 18.40 14.09 16.21
C LYS A 124 18.69 13.43 17.55
N ASP A 125 19.78 13.85 18.21
CA ASP A 125 20.07 13.45 19.58
C ASP A 125 19.17 14.20 20.59
N GLU A 126 19.32 13.89 21.88
CA GLU A 126 18.58 14.57 22.97
C GLU A 126 18.86 16.09 23.03
N ASN A 127 20.02 16.52 22.55
CA ASN A 127 20.40 17.93 22.47
C ASN A 127 19.86 18.62 21.21
N LYS A 128 19.01 17.93 20.42
CA LYS A 128 18.46 18.40 19.14
C LYS A 128 19.50 18.58 18.02
N LYS A 129 20.71 18.06 18.19
CA LYS A 129 21.73 18.05 17.14
C LYS A 129 21.36 17.00 16.09
N THR A 130 21.38 17.38 14.83
CA THR A 130 21.18 16.47 13.71
C THR A 130 22.36 15.52 13.59
N ILE A 131 22.07 14.21 13.67
CA ILE A 131 23.02 13.13 13.49
C ILE A 131 22.98 12.62 12.05
N ILE A 132 21.78 12.44 11.50
CA ILE A 132 21.56 11.97 10.13
C ILE A 132 20.41 12.77 9.53
N GLU A 133 20.55 13.13 8.26
CA GLU A 133 19.48 13.68 7.45
C GLU A 133 19.48 12.94 6.11
N LYS A 134 18.32 12.44 5.69
CA LYS A 134 18.16 11.68 4.45
C LYS A 134 16.88 12.10 3.74
N GLU A 135 17.04 12.60 2.52
CA GLU A 135 15.92 12.91 1.63
C GLU A 135 15.50 11.63 0.90
N VAL A 136 14.20 11.43 0.80
CA VAL A 136 13.57 10.30 0.10
C VAL A 136 12.53 10.85 -0.87
N SER A 137 12.75 10.63 -2.16
CA SER A 137 11.76 10.93 -3.19
C SER A 137 10.63 9.90 -3.13
N LEU A 138 9.39 10.38 -3.15
CA LEU A 138 8.21 9.55 -3.14
C LEU A 138 7.76 9.28 -4.58
N ASN A 139 7.54 8.01 -4.90
CA ASN A 139 6.83 7.62 -6.11
C ASN A 139 5.33 7.76 -5.83
N MET A 140 4.80 8.94 -6.07
CA MET A 140 3.39 9.20 -5.92
C MET A 140 2.65 8.52 -7.06
N GLU A 141 1.77 7.62 -6.71
CA GLU A 141 0.87 7.02 -7.70
C GLU A 141 -0.08 8.12 -8.21
N ALA A 142 0.39 8.83 -9.21
CA ALA A 142 -0.39 9.90 -9.85
C ALA A 142 -1.63 9.36 -10.57
N ASN A 143 -1.58 8.07 -10.97
CA ASN A 143 -2.70 7.41 -11.60
C ASN A 143 -3.58 6.74 -10.54
N ARG A 144 -4.62 7.44 -10.09
CA ARG A 144 -5.64 6.92 -9.16
C ARG A 144 -6.42 5.73 -9.72
N SER A 145 -6.19 5.36 -10.98
CA SER A 145 -6.76 4.19 -11.62
C SER A 145 -6.21 2.86 -11.10
N LYS A 146 -5.16 2.87 -10.28
CA LYS A 146 -4.61 1.63 -9.72
C LYS A 146 -5.28 1.26 -8.40
N ILE A 147 -5.76 0.02 -8.36
CA ILE A 147 -6.25 -0.64 -7.14
C ILE A 147 -5.08 -1.41 -6.53
N MET A 148 -4.64 -1.00 -5.35
CA MET A 148 -3.55 -1.67 -4.63
C MET A 148 -4.08 -2.91 -3.90
N VAL A 149 -3.56 -4.08 -4.26
CA VAL A 149 -4.01 -5.38 -3.73
C VAL A 149 -2.89 -6.04 -2.94
N GLY A 150 -3.08 -6.19 -1.63
CA GLY A 150 -2.17 -6.96 -0.78
C GLY A 150 -2.45 -8.46 -0.90
N LEU A 151 -1.46 -9.27 -1.19
CA LEU A 151 -1.53 -10.73 -1.24
C LEU A 151 -0.90 -11.34 0.00
N LEU A 152 -1.68 -12.00 0.84
CA LEU A 152 -1.20 -12.71 2.03
C LEU A 152 -1.39 -14.21 1.83
N SER A 153 -0.30 -14.91 1.52
CA SER A 153 -0.31 -16.34 1.20
C SER A 153 1.04 -16.99 1.49
N ASP A 154 1.04 -18.28 1.86
CA ASP A 154 2.23 -19.12 1.90
C ASP A 154 2.74 -19.50 0.49
N SER A 155 1.93 -19.25 -0.55
CA SER A 155 2.21 -19.55 -1.96
C SER A 155 1.88 -18.36 -2.85
N GLN A 156 2.49 -17.20 -2.57
CA GLN A 156 2.17 -15.91 -3.18
C GLN A 156 2.23 -15.95 -4.72
N ASN A 157 3.22 -16.60 -5.30
CA ASN A 157 3.39 -16.75 -6.74
C ASN A 157 2.19 -17.43 -7.45
N LYS A 158 1.38 -18.19 -6.72
CA LYS A 158 0.16 -18.77 -7.27
C LYS A 158 -0.99 -17.78 -7.40
N LEU A 159 -0.83 -16.57 -6.88
CA LEU A 159 -1.80 -15.48 -6.96
C LEU A 159 -1.39 -14.39 -7.96
N ASP A 160 -0.26 -14.58 -8.68
CA ASP A 160 0.27 -13.59 -9.63
C ASP A 160 -0.71 -13.30 -10.77
N TYR A 161 -1.68 -14.18 -11.03
CA TYR A 161 -2.72 -13.96 -12.04
C TYR A 161 -3.68 -12.82 -11.69
N PHE A 162 -3.63 -12.27 -10.47
CA PHE A 162 -4.33 -11.04 -10.10
C PHE A 162 -3.55 -9.77 -10.45
N ASP A 163 -2.26 -9.86 -10.77
CA ASP A 163 -1.46 -8.68 -11.09
C ASP A 163 -1.80 -8.11 -12.46
N ASP A 164 -1.76 -6.78 -12.58
CA ASP A 164 -2.05 -6.01 -13.81
C ASP A 164 -3.40 -6.35 -14.47
N VAL A 165 -4.37 -6.81 -13.68
CA VAL A 165 -5.72 -7.09 -14.16
C VAL A 165 -6.50 -5.80 -14.37
N ALA A 166 -6.91 -5.56 -15.62
CA ALA A 166 -7.73 -4.42 -15.98
C ALA A 166 -9.22 -4.71 -15.73
N ILE A 167 -9.91 -3.82 -15.01
CA ILE A 167 -11.37 -3.85 -14.79
C ILE A 167 -12.02 -2.56 -15.28
N ASN A 168 -13.35 -2.50 -15.32
CA ASN A 168 -14.11 -1.35 -15.79
C ASN A 168 -13.58 -0.80 -17.11
N PHE A 169 -13.56 -1.65 -18.16
CA PHE A 169 -13.08 -1.31 -19.51
C PHE A 169 -11.65 -0.75 -19.56
N GLY A 170 -10.80 -1.12 -18.60
CA GLY A 170 -9.42 -0.67 -18.51
C GLY A 170 -9.22 0.66 -17.79
N LEU A 171 -10.28 1.24 -17.22
CA LEU A 171 -10.17 2.46 -16.40
C LEU A 171 -9.48 2.21 -15.06
N LEU A 172 -9.55 0.99 -14.55
CA LEU A 172 -8.93 0.58 -13.30
C LEU A 172 -8.03 -0.62 -13.53
N ASN A 173 -6.83 -0.62 -12.94
CA ASN A 173 -5.89 -1.73 -13.00
C ASN A 173 -5.49 -2.16 -11.59
N LEU A 174 -5.40 -3.47 -11.37
CA LEU A 174 -4.87 -4.00 -10.13
C LEU A 174 -3.35 -3.89 -10.12
N ASN A 175 -2.79 -3.58 -8.95
CA ASN A 175 -1.36 -3.64 -8.70
C ASN A 175 -1.15 -4.44 -7.43
N THR A 176 -0.57 -5.62 -7.55
CA THR A 176 -0.41 -6.53 -6.42
C THR A 176 0.87 -6.29 -5.65
N VAL A 177 0.83 -6.53 -4.34
CA VAL A 177 2.00 -6.48 -3.46
C VAL A 177 1.95 -7.64 -2.48
N ASN A 178 3.07 -8.30 -2.30
CA ASN A 178 3.18 -9.42 -1.38
C ASN A 178 3.27 -8.94 0.07
N LEU A 179 2.42 -9.48 0.92
CA LEU A 179 2.41 -9.24 2.36
C LEU A 179 3.04 -10.42 3.10
N ALA A 180 3.71 -10.13 4.21
CA ALA A 180 4.29 -11.16 5.07
C ALA A 180 3.91 -10.90 6.54
N ALA A 181 3.65 -11.95 7.31
CA ALA A 181 3.29 -11.84 8.73
C ALA A 181 4.30 -11.02 9.54
N GLY A 182 5.59 -11.20 9.28
CA GLY A 182 6.66 -10.51 10.01
C GLY A 182 6.66 -9.00 9.84
N SER A 183 6.17 -8.49 8.70
CA SER A 183 6.06 -7.07 8.38
C SER A 183 4.61 -6.58 8.24
N PHE A 184 3.63 -7.42 8.57
CA PHE A 184 2.23 -7.01 8.51
C PHE A 184 1.96 -5.92 9.56
N PRO A 185 1.31 -4.80 9.19
CA PRO A 185 1.10 -3.68 10.09
C PRO A 185 0.28 -4.04 11.33
N LYS A 186 0.68 -3.47 12.49
CA LYS A 186 -0.06 -3.56 13.76
C LYS A 186 -1.08 -2.44 13.94
N SER A 187 -1.14 -1.51 12.98
CA SER A 187 -2.10 -0.40 12.93
C SER A 187 -2.82 -0.39 11.60
N SER A 188 -4.12 -0.08 11.59
CA SER A 188 -4.90 0.09 10.36
C SER A 188 -4.34 1.20 9.46
N ALA A 189 -3.70 2.22 10.03
CA ALA A 189 -3.02 3.26 9.27
C ALA A 189 -1.94 2.70 8.34
N GLY A 190 -1.27 1.61 8.74
CA GLY A 190 -0.30 0.93 7.88
C GLY A 190 -0.90 0.25 6.66
N LEU A 191 -2.19 -0.08 6.70
CA LEU A 191 -2.90 -0.75 5.59
C LEU A 191 -3.64 0.23 4.67
N GLU A 192 -3.71 1.53 5.00
CA GLU A 192 -4.50 2.50 4.22
C GLU A 192 -4.02 2.68 2.78
N GLN A 193 -2.77 2.33 2.46
CA GLN A 193 -2.28 2.35 1.08
C GLN A 193 -2.90 1.23 0.22
N LEU A 194 -3.49 0.20 0.85
CA LEU A 194 -4.16 -0.90 0.15
C LEU A 194 -5.66 -0.63 0.00
N ASP A 195 -6.23 -1.04 -1.13
CA ASP A 195 -7.66 -0.99 -1.41
C ASP A 195 -8.32 -2.35 -1.15
N MET A 196 -7.57 -3.44 -1.40
CA MET A 196 -8.00 -4.82 -1.22
C MET A 196 -6.89 -5.65 -0.59
N ILE A 197 -7.25 -6.65 0.18
CA ILE A 197 -6.34 -7.70 0.66
C ILE A 197 -6.95 -9.05 0.31
N ILE A 198 -6.19 -9.90 -0.37
CA ILE A 198 -6.55 -11.30 -0.67
C ILE A 198 -5.73 -12.20 0.24
N ILE A 199 -6.43 -13.02 1.03
CA ILE A 199 -5.82 -14.04 1.90
C ILE A 199 -6.22 -15.41 1.36
N SER A 200 -5.26 -16.22 0.95
CA SER A 200 -5.50 -17.55 0.42
C SER A 200 -4.32 -18.45 0.74
N ASN A 201 -4.58 -19.71 1.03
CA ASN A 201 -3.53 -20.65 1.45
C ASN A 201 -2.64 -20.09 2.57
N TYR A 202 -3.26 -19.50 3.60
CA TYR A 202 -2.55 -18.86 4.69
C TYR A 202 -3.21 -19.17 6.04
N ARG A 203 -2.38 -19.34 7.08
CA ARG A 203 -2.88 -19.55 8.43
C ARG A 203 -3.05 -18.22 9.16
N ILE A 204 -4.29 -17.71 9.21
CA ILE A 204 -4.61 -16.39 9.77
C ILE A 204 -4.21 -16.23 11.24
N ARG A 205 -4.05 -17.34 11.97
CA ARG A 205 -3.59 -17.34 13.37
C ARG A 205 -2.12 -16.97 13.52
N ASP A 206 -1.34 -16.94 12.43
CA ASP A 206 0.05 -16.49 12.44
C ASP A 206 0.16 -14.94 12.49
N LEU A 207 -0.92 -14.23 12.22
CA LEU A 207 -1.01 -12.82 12.56
C LEU A 207 -1.19 -12.63 14.07
N SER A 208 -0.43 -11.70 14.66
CA SER A 208 -0.61 -11.32 16.06
C SER A 208 -2.03 -10.75 16.30
N THR A 209 -2.39 -10.60 17.56
CA THR A 209 -3.68 -9.99 17.91
C THR A 209 -3.79 -8.57 17.39
N GLU A 210 -2.72 -7.77 17.52
CA GLU A 210 -2.67 -6.39 17.04
C GLU A 210 -2.80 -6.32 15.51
N GLN A 211 -2.09 -7.20 14.78
CA GLN A 211 -2.17 -7.28 13.32
C GLN A 211 -3.58 -7.67 12.84
N SER A 212 -4.19 -8.63 13.51
CA SER A 212 -5.55 -9.07 13.22
C SER A 212 -6.58 -7.97 13.51
N MET A 213 -6.41 -7.21 14.61
CA MET A 213 -7.23 -6.04 14.92
C MET A 213 -7.01 -4.92 13.90
N ALA A 214 -5.78 -4.68 13.47
CA ALA A 214 -5.46 -3.70 12.43
C ALA A 214 -6.17 -4.03 11.11
N LEU A 215 -6.14 -5.30 10.70
CA LEU A 215 -6.84 -5.79 9.50
C LEU A 215 -8.34 -5.54 9.59
N MET A 216 -8.99 -5.94 10.70
CA MET A 216 -10.43 -5.76 10.86
C MET A 216 -10.84 -4.29 10.98
N ASN A 217 -10.02 -3.44 11.60
CA ASN A 217 -10.27 -2.00 11.65
C ASN A 217 -10.11 -1.35 10.27
N TRP A 218 -9.13 -1.78 9.48
CA TRP A 218 -8.96 -1.34 8.10
C TRP A 218 -10.18 -1.73 7.23
N VAL A 219 -10.69 -2.94 7.37
CA VAL A 219 -11.96 -3.34 6.71
C VAL A 219 -13.08 -2.38 7.10
N LYS A 220 -13.31 -2.15 8.41
CA LYS A 220 -14.38 -1.25 8.88
C LYS A 220 -14.26 0.18 8.33
N GLN A 221 -13.05 0.62 7.99
CA GLN A 221 -12.77 1.93 7.40
C GLN A 221 -13.00 2.00 5.88
N GLY A 222 -13.22 0.88 5.21
CA GLY A 222 -13.54 0.82 3.78
C GLY A 222 -12.74 -0.19 2.97
N GLY A 223 -11.80 -0.90 3.60
CA GLY A 223 -11.00 -1.94 2.94
C GLY A 223 -11.84 -3.13 2.48
N VAL A 224 -11.40 -3.79 1.41
CA VAL A 224 -12.01 -5.00 0.87
C VAL A 224 -11.14 -6.20 1.22
N LEU A 225 -11.65 -7.10 2.07
CA LEU A 225 -10.97 -8.34 2.45
C LEU A 225 -11.58 -9.52 1.71
N VAL A 226 -10.77 -10.28 1.00
CA VAL A 226 -11.15 -11.49 0.27
C VAL A 226 -10.40 -12.68 0.86
N MET A 227 -11.11 -13.72 1.25
CA MET A 227 -10.50 -14.92 1.84
C MET A 227 -10.85 -16.14 1.02
N GLY A 228 -9.83 -16.90 0.57
CA GLY A 228 -10.00 -18.20 -0.09
C GLY A 228 -9.84 -19.33 0.91
N THR A 229 -10.74 -20.31 0.90
CA THR A 229 -10.79 -21.38 1.90
C THR A 229 -10.27 -22.72 1.37
N GLY A 230 -11.07 -23.48 0.64
CA GLY A 230 -10.67 -24.78 0.14
C GLY A 230 -10.25 -25.75 1.25
N ARG A 231 -9.20 -26.54 1.02
CA ARG A 231 -8.66 -27.50 2.00
C ARG A 231 -8.25 -26.88 3.33
N ARG A 232 -7.89 -25.61 3.33
CA ARG A 232 -7.37 -24.89 4.51
C ARG A 232 -8.39 -23.91 5.10
N ALA A 233 -9.69 -24.22 4.99
CA ALA A 233 -10.74 -23.36 5.52
C ALA A 233 -10.51 -22.97 6.98
N ASP A 234 -10.18 -23.93 7.86
CA ASP A 234 -9.89 -23.67 9.28
C ASP A 234 -8.69 -22.76 9.50
N ASP A 235 -7.68 -22.85 8.66
CA ASP A 235 -6.50 -21.99 8.73
C ASP A 235 -6.85 -20.57 8.30
N THR A 236 -7.56 -20.43 7.18
CA THR A 236 -7.77 -19.12 6.52
C THR A 236 -8.83 -18.29 7.24
N ILE A 237 -9.99 -18.87 7.62
CA ILE A 237 -11.08 -18.12 8.26
C ILE A 237 -11.27 -18.43 9.75
N GLY A 238 -10.63 -19.46 10.28
CA GLY A 238 -10.92 -20.01 11.60
C GLY A 238 -10.91 -19.01 12.76
N ARG A 239 -10.06 -17.97 12.69
CA ARG A 239 -10.04 -16.90 13.70
C ARG A 239 -11.31 -16.03 13.66
N TYR A 240 -11.83 -15.78 12.49
CA TYR A 240 -12.98 -14.90 12.25
C TYR A 240 -14.29 -15.66 12.10
N ALA A 241 -14.25 -16.99 11.95
CA ALA A 241 -15.41 -17.81 11.75
C ALA A 241 -16.54 -17.57 12.77
N PRO A 242 -16.27 -17.47 14.10
CA PRO A 242 -17.33 -17.22 15.09
C PRO A 242 -18.07 -15.90 14.93
N GLU A 243 -17.42 -14.88 14.33
CA GLU A 243 -18.03 -13.57 14.09
C GLU A 243 -18.69 -13.47 12.72
N LEU A 244 -18.16 -14.19 11.74
CA LEU A 244 -18.57 -14.04 10.35
C LEU A 244 -19.62 -15.05 9.90
N LEU A 245 -19.58 -16.28 10.41
CA LEU A 245 -20.37 -17.39 9.88
C LEU A 245 -21.67 -17.61 10.65
N GLU A 246 -22.75 -17.95 9.93
CA GLU A 246 -24.02 -18.37 10.54
C GLU A 246 -23.91 -19.77 11.15
N ASP A 247 -23.29 -20.68 10.39
CA ASP A 247 -23.18 -22.09 10.73
C ASP A 247 -21.73 -22.57 10.63
N ILE A 248 -21.48 -23.74 11.23
CA ILE A 248 -20.23 -24.46 11.01
C ILE A 248 -20.27 -25.00 9.58
N TYR A 249 -19.27 -24.65 8.76
CA TYR A 249 -19.15 -25.19 7.41
C TYR A 249 -18.74 -26.66 7.42
N ASP A 250 -19.19 -27.39 6.39
CA ASP A 250 -18.81 -28.78 6.21
C ASP A 250 -17.33 -28.93 5.85
N SER A 251 -16.77 -30.12 6.12
CA SER A 251 -15.39 -30.43 5.69
C SER A 251 -15.28 -30.24 4.17
N PRO A 252 -14.22 -29.56 3.69
CA PRO A 252 -14.02 -29.37 2.26
C PRO A 252 -13.94 -30.68 1.48
N GLU A 253 -14.68 -30.80 0.41
CA GLU A 253 -14.72 -31.95 -0.48
C GLU A 253 -14.30 -31.55 -1.90
N MET A 254 -13.82 -32.53 -2.68
CA MET A 254 -13.53 -32.32 -4.09
C MET A 254 -14.85 -32.20 -4.85
N LYS A 255 -15.05 -31.07 -5.52
CA LYS A 255 -16.24 -30.80 -6.34
C LYS A 255 -15.81 -30.21 -7.68
N THR A 256 -16.55 -30.61 -8.73
CA THR A 256 -16.45 -29.91 -10.02
C THR A 256 -17.27 -28.64 -9.93
N LEU A 257 -16.56 -27.48 -9.95
CA LEU A 257 -17.17 -26.15 -9.90
C LEU A 257 -17.24 -25.54 -11.29
N ASN A 258 -18.35 -24.89 -11.61
CA ASN A 258 -18.57 -24.22 -12.89
C ASN A 258 -18.55 -22.71 -12.71
N PHE A 259 -17.67 -22.05 -13.45
CA PHE A 259 -17.58 -20.60 -13.52
C PHE A 259 -18.10 -20.12 -14.87
N THR A 260 -19.15 -19.30 -14.88
CA THR A 260 -19.73 -18.75 -16.11
C THR A 260 -19.32 -17.28 -16.27
N PHE A 261 -18.47 -17.02 -17.25
CA PHE A 261 -18.04 -15.67 -17.63
C PHE A 261 -17.89 -15.56 -19.14
N ASN A 262 -18.10 -14.38 -19.71
CA ASN A 262 -18.13 -14.14 -21.15
C ASN A 262 -19.08 -15.06 -21.93
N ASN A 263 -20.22 -15.46 -21.33
CA ASN A 263 -21.19 -16.41 -21.87
C ASN A 263 -20.63 -17.83 -22.10
N GLU A 264 -19.52 -18.18 -21.50
CA GLU A 264 -18.97 -19.54 -21.49
C GLU A 264 -18.91 -20.07 -20.08
N SER A 265 -19.26 -21.35 -19.91
CA SER A 265 -19.08 -22.07 -18.65
C SER A 265 -17.80 -22.89 -18.72
N LYS A 266 -16.95 -22.71 -17.72
CA LYS A 266 -15.67 -23.42 -17.56
C LYS A 266 -15.71 -24.19 -16.25
N SER A 267 -15.33 -25.47 -16.30
CA SER A 267 -15.36 -26.36 -15.14
C SER A 267 -13.96 -26.63 -14.62
N ILE A 268 -13.83 -26.78 -13.31
CA ILE A 268 -12.59 -27.17 -12.64
C ILE A 268 -12.91 -27.98 -11.37
N ASP A 269 -12.09 -28.97 -11.07
CA ASP A 269 -12.18 -29.75 -9.84
C ASP A 269 -11.39 -29.08 -8.73
N LEU A 270 -12.07 -28.67 -7.65
CA LEU A 270 -11.48 -27.97 -6.51
C LEU A 270 -11.98 -28.56 -5.19
N TYR A 271 -11.14 -28.55 -4.17
CA TYR A 271 -11.62 -28.69 -2.80
C TYR A 271 -12.44 -27.48 -2.41
N SER A 272 -13.70 -27.69 -2.05
CA SER A 272 -14.61 -26.60 -1.75
C SER A 272 -15.57 -26.95 -0.61
N THR A 273 -16.02 -25.91 0.09
CA THR A 273 -17.05 -25.97 1.11
C THR A 273 -18.03 -24.83 0.95
N SER A 274 -19.26 -25.02 1.39
CA SER A 274 -20.27 -23.95 1.42
C SER A 274 -20.00 -23.03 2.61
N ILE A 275 -19.92 -21.73 2.37
CA ILE A 275 -19.74 -20.72 3.41
C ILE A 275 -20.98 -19.84 3.49
N ASN A 276 -21.67 -19.89 4.63
CA ASN A 276 -22.81 -19.03 4.92
C ASN A 276 -22.40 -17.96 5.95
N MET A 277 -22.59 -16.70 5.60
CA MET A 277 -22.17 -15.58 6.44
C MET A 277 -23.36 -14.89 7.10
N HIS A 278 -23.22 -14.50 8.37
CA HIS A 278 -24.23 -13.72 9.09
C HIS A 278 -24.61 -12.44 8.34
N GLY A 279 -25.87 -12.35 7.90
CA GLY A 279 -26.37 -11.22 7.12
C GLY A 279 -25.64 -11.04 5.78
N GLY A 280 -25.05 -12.12 5.27
CA GLY A 280 -24.27 -12.11 4.04
C GLY A 280 -25.14 -12.26 2.80
N ASN A 281 -24.54 -11.98 1.65
CA ASN A 281 -25.11 -12.17 0.33
C ASN A 281 -24.23 -13.12 -0.49
N VAL A 282 -24.84 -13.98 -1.28
CA VAL A 282 -24.13 -14.79 -2.27
C VAL A 282 -23.79 -13.90 -3.47
N LEU A 283 -22.50 -13.73 -3.74
CA LEU A 283 -22.00 -12.97 -4.90
C LEU A 283 -21.86 -13.85 -6.13
N LEU A 284 -21.51 -15.11 -5.93
CA LEU A 284 -21.30 -16.08 -6.98
C LEU A 284 -21.76 -17.45 -6.51
N SER A 285 -22.47 -18.19 -7.39
CA SER A 285 -22.92 -19.57 -7.13
C SER A 285 -22.78 -20.45 -8.36
N ASP A 286 -22.68 -21.75 -8.14
CA ASP A 286 -22.84 -22.81 -9.14
C ASP A 286 -24.13 -23.57 -8.80
N GLY A 287 -25.20 -23.25 -9.51
CA GLY A 287 -26.56 -23.67 -9.11
C GLY A 287 -26.90 -23.14 -7.71
N ASP A 288 -27.27 -24.05 -6.81
CA ASP A 288 -27.57 -23.72 -5.40
C ASP A 288 -26.32 -23.67 -4.50
N PHE A 289 -25.11 -24.01 -5.02
CA PHE A 289 -23.89 -24.03 -4.25
C PHE A 289 -23.22 -22.65 -4.25
N PRO A 290 -23.10 -21.98 -3.08
CA PRO A 290 -22.45 -20.69 -3.00
C PRO A 290 -20.94 -20.83 -3.19
N LEU A 291 -20.40 -20.15 -4.20
CA LEU A 291 -18.97 -20.09 -4.50
C LEU A 291 -18.27 -18.96 -3.75
N ILE A 292 -18.89 -17.79 -3.72
CA ILE A 292 -18.39 -16.61 -3.00
C ILE A 292 -19.56 -15.96 -2.27
N THR A 293 -19.39 -15.77 -0.97
CA THR A 293 -20.35 -15.05 -0.11
C THR A 293 -19.66 -13.80 0.46
N SER A 294 -20.44 -12.79 0.80
CA SER A 294 -19.89 -11.55 1.33
C SER A 294 -20.78 -10.92 2.38
N VAL A 295 -20.18 -10.11 3.25
CA VAL A 295 -20.87 -9.27 4.22
C VAL A 295 -20.23 -7.90 4.30
N ASN A 296 -21.05 -6.86 4.35
CA ASN A 296 -20.56 -5.50 4.61
C ASN A 296 -20.23 -5.34 6.10
N LYS A 297 -19.06 -4.80 6.39
CA LYS A 297 -18.61 -4.43 7.74
C LYS A 297 -18.38 -2.92 7.79
N GLN A 298 -19.38 -2.17 8.21
CA GLN A 298 -19.42 -0.71 8.15
C GLN A 298 -19.21 -0.20 6.72
N LYS A 299 -18.05 0.44 6.41
CA LYS A 299 -17.72 0.95 5.07
C LYS A 299 -17.09 -0.11 4.16
N GLY A 300 -16.50 -1.16 4.74
CA GLY A 300 -15.77 -2.19 4.01
C GLY A 300 -16.56 -3.42 3.69
N LEU A 301 -15.89 -4.37 3.06
CA LEU A 301 -16.44 -5.64 2.61
C LEU A 301 -15.55 -6.80 3.06
N ILE A 302 -16.16 -7.88 3.50
CA ILE A 302 -15.50 -9.17 3.63
C ILE A 302 -16.18 -10.12 2.66
N ALA A 303 -15.41 -10.73 1.76
CA ALA A 303 -15.84 -11.79 0.87
C ALA A 303 -15.09 -13.09 1.19
N VAL A 304 -15.81 -14.21 1.22
CA VAL A 304 -15.21 -15.52 1.47
C VAL A 304 -15.57 -16.44 0.31
N ALA A 305 -14.54 -16.97 -0.35
CA ALA A 305 -14.70 -18.01 -1.35
C ALA A 305 -14.65 -19.39 -0.69
N GLY A 306 -15.56 -20.28 -1.08
CA GLY A 306 -15.59 -21.67 -0.63
C GLY A 306 -14.45 -22.53 -1.17
N PHE A 307 -13.48 -21.95 -1.88
CA PHE A 307 -12.32 -22.57 -2.51
C PHE A 307 -11.05 -21.74 -2.27
N ASP A 308 -9.88 -22.33 -2.54
CA ASP A 308 -8.58 -21.64 -2.42
C ASP A 308 -8.22 -21.01 -3.77
N PHE A 309 -7.92 -19.70 -3.77
CA PHE A 309 -7.48 -18.99 -4.98
C PHE A 309 -6.14 -19.49 -5.52
N CYS A 310 -5.25 -20.03 -4.67
CA CYS A 310 -4.00 -20.62 -5.11
C CYS A 310 -4.19 -21.89 -5.95
N ASP A 311 -5.29 -22.61 -5.77
CA ASP A 311 -5.60 -23.80 -6.54
C ASP A 311 -6.12 -23.47 -7.96
N LEU A 312 -6.40 -22.20 -8.22
CA LEU A 312 -6.90 -21.69 -9.51
C LEU A 312 -5.80 -21.15 -10.43
N ASN A 313 -4.52 -21.20 -10.03
CA ASN A 313 -3.43 -20.61 -10.79
C ASN A 313 -3.38 -21.07 -12.25
N ASP A 314 -3.41 -22.39 -12.48
CA ASP A 314 -3.32 -22.95 -13.84
C ASP A 314 -4.60 -22.67 -14.64
N PHE A 315 -5.77 -22.76 -13.98
CA PHE A 315 -7.05 -22.41 -14.58
C PHE A 315 -7.11 -20.95 -15.01
N ALA A 316 -6.62 -20.03 -14.18
CA ALA A 316 -6.58 -18.61 -14.49
C ALA A 316 -5.60 -18.29 -15.62
N ALA A 317 -4.46 -19.00 -15.70
CA ALA A 317 -3.49 -18.86 -16.81
C ALA A 317 -4.11 -19.25 -18.16
N GLU A 318 -4.96 -20.30 -18.19
CA GLU A 318 -5.69 -20.72 -19.38
C GLU A 318 -6.90 -19.80 -19.67
N ASN A 319 -7.43 -19.11 -18.65
CA ASN A 319 -8.64 -18.30 -18.72
C ASN A 319 -8.37 -16.87 -18.27
N THR A 320 -7.70 -16.07 -19.09
CA THR A 320 -7.19 -14.72 -18.75
C THR A 320 -8.25 -13.72 -18.30
N GLN A 321 -9.53 -13.95 -18.55
CA GLN A 321 -10.64 -13.10 -18.08
C GLN A 321 -11.13 -13.49 -16.68
N PHE A 322 -10.67 -14.63 -16.15
CA PHE A 322 -11.15 -15.17 -14.90
C PHE A 322 -10.87 -14.25 -13.70
N ALA A 323 -9.64 -13.75 -13.58
CA ALA A 323 -9.28 -12.82 -12.50
C ALA A 323 -10.14 -11.54 -12.53
N ARG A 324 -10.34 -10.96 -13.72
CA ARG A 324 -11.27 -9.83 -13.90
C ARG A 324 -12.67 -10.16 -13.42
N TYR A 325 -13.18 -11.31 -13.83
CA TYR A 325 -14.52 -11.77 -13.45
C TYR A 325 -14.67 -11.85 -11.92
N ILE A 326 -13.73 -12.50 -11.23
CA ILE A 326 -13.76 -12.64 -9.77
C ILE A 326 -13.69 -11.27 -9.08
N ILE A 327 -12.74 -10.42 -9.46
CA ILE A 327 -12.56 -9.11 -8.83
C ILE A 327 -13.78 -8.21 -9.07
N SER A 328 -14.31 -8.18 -10.29
CA SER A 328 -15.52 -7.40 -10.60
C SER A 328 -16.74 -7.90 -9.83
N THR A 329 -16.89 -9.22 -9.68
CA THR A 329 -17.96 -9.83 -8.87
C THR A 329 -17.84 -9.44 -7.39
N VAL A 330 -16.64 -9.48 -6.83
CA VAL A 330 -16.40 -9.12 -5.41
C VAL A 330 -16.63 -7.64 -5.17
N LEU A 331 -16.12 -6.76 -6.01
CA LEU A 331 -16.26 -5.31 -5.85
C LEU A 331 -17.69 -4.84 -6.09
N GLY A 332 -18.37 -5.41 -7.08
CA GLY A 332 -19.67 -4.94 -7.54
C GLY A 332 -19.60 -3.54 -8.17
N ASP A 333 -20.68 -3.17 -8.85
CA ASP A 333 -20.72 -1.92 -9.65
C ASP A 333 -20.51 -0.67 -8.79
N GLU A 334 -21.10 -0.61 -7.60
CA GLU A 334 -21.02 0.56 -6.71
C GLU A 334 -19.58 0.88 -6.27
N ARG A 335 -18.79 -0.15 -5.89
CA ARG A 335 -17.39 0.04 -5.48
C ARG A 335 -16.50 0.35 -6.68
N ILE A 336 -16.74 -0.32 -7.81
CA ILE A 336 -16.04 -0.04 -9.07
C ILE A 336 -16.28 1.42 -9.48
N GLU A 337 -17.53 1.90 -9.44
CA GLU A 337 -17.85 3.30 -9.74
C GLU A 337 -17.15 4.26 -8.74
N THR A 338 -17.12 3.91 -7.45
CA THR A 338 -16.44 4.71 -6.43
C THR A 338 -14.95 4.82 -6.73
N PHE A 339 -14.26 3.74 -7.04
CA PHE A 339 -12.84 3.75 -7.42
C PHE A 339 -12.62 4.54 -8.73
N SER A 340 -13.51 4.39 -9.71
CA SER A 340 -13.43 5.13 -10.98
C SER A 340 -13.61 6.63 -10.79
N LYS A 341 -14.56 7.06 -9.96
CA LYS A 341 -14.73 8.48 -9.61
C LYS A 341 -13.51 9.05 -8.89
N GLN A 342 -12.88 8.28 -8.02
CA GLN A 342 -11.62 8.70 -7.39
C GLN A 342 -10.49 8.86 -8.41
N SER A 343 -10.53 8.11 -9.52
CA SER A 343 -9.57 8.25 -10.61
C SER A 343 -9.81 9.48 -11.47
N GLU A 344 -11.06 9.91 -11.63
CA GLU A 344 -11.48 11.04 -12.45
C GLU A 344 -11.37 12.39 -11.74
N ILE A 345 -11.33 12.42 -10.40
CA ILE A 345 -11.14 13.67 -9.65
C ILE A 345 -9.72 14.17 -9.94
N SER A 346 -9.60 14.96 -11.01
CA SER A 346 -8.39 15.70 -11.32
C SER A 346 -8.12 16.75 -10.23
N ASP A 347 -6.87 17.19 -10.11
CA ASP A 347 -6.42 18.20 -9.15
C ASP A 347 -7.25 19.49 -9.14
N ASP A 348 -7.92 19.81 -10.24
CA ASP A 348 -8.81 20.97 -10.37
C ASP A 348 -10.00 20.97 -9.40
N THR A 349 -10.50 19.79 -9.00
CA THR A 349 -11.65 19.73 -8.08
C THR A 349 -11.22 19.95 -6.63
N PHE A 350 -10.01 19.51 -6.26
CA PHE A 350 -9.45 19.77 -4.93
C PHE A 350 -9.03 21.25 -4.77
N GLN A 351 -8.48 21.87 -5.80
CA GLN A 351 -8.17 23.31 -5.80
C GLN A 351 -9.43 24.16 -5.65
N ASN A 352 -10.59 23.67 -6.13
CA ASN A 352 -11.87 24.37 -6.00
C ASN A 352 -12.58 24.10 -4.65
N ILE A 353 -12.25 23.03 -3.93
CA ILE A 353 -12.79 22.72 -2.58
C ILE A 353 -11.92 23.35 -1.48
N GLU A 354 -10.63 23.50 -1.73
CA GLU A 354 -9.70 24.10 -0.77
C GLU A 354 -10.10 25.53 -0.35
N PRO A 355 -10.55 26.45 -1.24
CA PRO A 355 -11.11 27.72 -0.81
C PRO A 355 -12.38 27.59 0.03
N ILE A 356 -13.19 26.52 -0.17
CA ILE A 356 -14.41 26.27 0.60
C ILE A 356 -14.05 25.68 1.98
N LEU A 357 -13.08 24.80 2.06
CA LEU A 357 -12.57 24.25 3.34
C LEU A 357 -11.75 25.27 4.09
N ASN A 358 -10.99 26.12 3.41
CA ASN A 358 -10.23 27.22 3.99
C ASN A 358 -11.09 28.47 4.22
N SER A 359 -12.29 28.59 3.61
CA SER A 359 -13.26 29.62 3.98
C SER A 359 -13.89 29.36 5.36
N SER A 360 -13.77 28.17 5.89
CA SER A 360 -13.86 27.91 7.32
C SER A 360 -12.52 28.26 8.00
N GLU A 361 -12.01 29.49 7.77
CA GLU A 361 -10.97 30.10 8.61
C GLU A 361 -11.50 30.22 10.05
N THR A 362 -11.54 29.11 10.74
CA THR A 362 -11.81 29.05 12.20
C THR A 362 -10.73 29.76 13.00
N ASN A 363 -9.71 30.28 12.37
CA ASN A 363 -8.63 31.06 13.01
C ASN A 363 -8.84 32.59 12.99
N LYS A 364 -9.89 33.10 12.36
CA LYS A 364 -10.33 34.46 12.58
C LYS A 364 -11.64 34.46 13.34
N LEU A 365 -11.61 34.00 14.60
CA LEU A 365 -12.65 34.40 15.54
C LEU A 365 -12.72 35.93 15.51
N PRO A 366 -13.90 36.51 15.28
CA PRO A 366 -14.04 37.97 15.36
C PRO A 366 -13.37 38.47 16.62
N PRO A 367 -12.71 39.61 16.60
CA PRO A 367 -12.05 40.13 17.79
C PRO A 367 -13.08 40.21 18.94
N MET A 368 -12.64 39.90 20.15
CA MET A 368 -13.48 39.81 21.38
C MET A 368 -14.45 40.98 21.51
N THR A 369 -14.09 42.15 20.98
CA THR A 369 -14.91 43.37 20.89
C THR A 369 -16.21 43.18 20.10
N VAL A 370 -16.23 42.36 19.06
CA VAL A 370 -17.44 42.06 18.25
C VAL A 370 -18.41 41.23 19.07
N TYR A 371 -17.92 40.22 19.80
CA TYR A 371 -18.75 39.40 20.69
C TYR A 371 -19.33 40.26 21.84
N THR A 372 -18.54 41.16 22.42
CA THR A 372 -18.98 42.07 23.46
C THR A 372 -20.07 43.02 22.96
N LEU A 373 -19.94 43.56 21.73
CA LEU A 373 -20.96 44.41 21.08
C LEU A 373 -22.26 43.66 20.83
N ILE A 374 -22.17 42.42 20.31
CA ILE A 374 -23.34 41.57 20.08
C ILE A 374 -24.03 41.25 21.41
N PHE A 375 -23.26 40.93 22.44
CA PHE A 375 -23.81 40.65 23.76
C PHE A 375 -24.51 41.88 24.40
N ILE A 376 -23.91 43.06 24.27
CA ILE A 376 -24.52 44.32 24.78
C ILE A 376 -25.82 44.65 23.98
N ALA A 377 -25.78 44.48 22.63
CA ALA A 377 -26.98 44.67 21.82
C ALA A 377 -28.10 43.68 22.18
N TYR A 378 -27.75 42.41 22.45
CA TYR A 378 -28.67 41.38 22.88
C TYR A 378 -29.30 41.74 24.24
N VAL A 379 -28.51 42.19 25.20
CA VAL A 379 -29.01 42.59 26.56
C VAL A 379 -29.90 43.82 26.46
N LEU A 380 -29.57 44.82 25.62
CA LEU A 380 -30.36 46.03 25.40
C LEU A 380 -31.68 45.77 24.67
N LEU A 381 -31.72 44.77 23.78
CA LEU A 381 -32.93 44.40 23.03
C LEU A 381 -33.88 43.53 23.87
N ILE A 382 -33.34 42.56 24.61
CA ILE A 382 -34.16 41.59 25.35
C ILE A 382 -34.51 42.09 26.76
N GLY A 383 -33.60 42.85 27.39
CA GLY A 383 -33.84 43.37 28.73
C GLY A 383 -35.13 44.22 28.85
N PRO A 384 -35.39 45.21 28.00
CA PRO A 384 -36.64 45.97 28.01
C PRO A 384 -37.88 45.17 27.61
N ILE A 385 -37.73 44.19 26.67
CA ILE A 385 -38.87 43.40 26.14
C ILE A 385 -39.36 42.37 27.18
N SER A 386 -38.52 41.89 28.06
CA SER A 386 -38.92 40.95 29.13
C SER A 386 -39.54 41.62 30.34
N PHE A 387 -39.62 42.97 30.38
CA PHE A 387 -40.22 43.76 31.47
C PHE A 387 -41.53 44.45 31.05
N ILE A 388 -42.04 44.24 29.84
CA ILE A 388 -43.37 44.61 29.37
C ILE A 388 -44.23 43.36 29.27
#